data_09eaeaf4e82adc7c63fe75742607604e
#
_entry.id   09eaeaf4e82adc7c63fe75742607604e
#
_cell.length_a   1.000
_cell.length_b   1.000
_cell.length_c   1.000
_cell.angle_alpha   90.00
_cell.angle_beta   90.00
_cell.angle_gamma   90.00
#
_symmetry.space_group_name_H-M   'P 1'
#
loop_
_entity.id
_entity.type
_entity.pdbx_description
1 polymer ?
#
loop_
_entity_poly.entity_id
_entity_poly.type
_entity_poly.pdbx_seq_one_letter_code
_entity_poly.pdbx_strand_id
1 'polypeptide(L)'
;MNQDRIKDRILRRALRLWGYNELESENSFDPIVGLLLSAIASELERLGFALESSNSRMIERILELLFPENISGVHPAYSLVQVEPQDDNPSLSLYDSFKTTKNIVNIFNPSENTLKDIYFSPTIETQLHKAKVEYIAFGNDLNKIESYFFTERIGRANRPLKSGELWLGIRCFKEKNIENLQFYIDINNSYQKEFFFYHLKQAKIYFGDKEMQFEEGYNVELKNIDLEGIISKNYHYLSQIYSEINDFYKPYFFTLKEKISLAEQTEKPIIFRENFPEHQLSDAEDIIWLKLEFSEMLTSEVFQNVSFNLNCFPIVNIKNTRLFRRMSGKLDIVSIQSDDHFLDLDYVKNDEGDRLDLKNDNQRINVVLRRGGVARFDQRNASELLQYLLELIKDESAAFSSIGGDMTRETLRSIQQNVAALEQLSKEKNFVQASNPYLVISSANGDTLSCDISYWLTTGEEGNDIKPGTNLEIDNSKSLSFSKAVMLKSSFGGRKSLSVQDKILEYRSSMLSRGRIVTAADIKNFGNKHFKQTISGIEIKKGTKKEVSNKGGFTRTIDIYITRNQSSQPPLSETEWQYLCDSFLLYLEKNSANIYPYRLINK
;
A
#
# COMPACT_ATOMS: atom_id res chain seq x y z
N MET A 1 -23.79 -24.74 -1.36
CA MET A 1 -24.53 -25.94 -1.83
C MET A 1 -25.64 -25.46 -2.73
N ASN A 2 -25.89 -26.09 -3.90
CA ASN A 2 -26.92 -25.63 -4.84
C ASN A 2 -28.23 -26.38 -4.55
N GLN A 3 -29.38 -25.68 -4.56
CA GLN A 3 -30.73 -26.21 -4.28
C GLN A 3 -31.01 -27.50 -5.08
N ASP A 4 -30.67 -27.47 -6.39
CA ASP A 4 -30.88 -28.63 -7.27
C ASP A 4 -30.15 -29.88 -6.81
N ARG A 5 -28.89 -29.77 -6.33
CA ARG A 5 -28.12 -30.88 -5.80
C ARG A 5 -28.69 -31.43 -4.49
N ILE A 6 -29.26 -30.57 -3.66
CA ILE A 6 -29.91 -30.96 -2.42
C ILE A 6 -31.20 -31.71 -2.75
N LYS A 7 -32.00 -31.14 -3.66
CA LYS A 7 -33.23 -31.73 -4.15
C LYS A 7 -32.98 -33.11 -4.75
N ASP A 8 -32.01 -33.25 -5.66
CA ASP A 8 -31.65 -34.54 -6.28
C ASP A 8 -31.24 -35.60 -5.23
N ARG A 9 -30.48 -35.17 -4.22
CA ARG A 9 -30.06 -36.10 -3.14
C ARG A 9 -31.23 -36.58 -2.30
N ILE A 10 -32.15 -35.67 -1.97
CA ILE A 10 -33.35 -35.98 -1.20
C ILE A 10 -34.26 -36.93 -2.03
N LEU A 11 -34.46 -36.61 -3.30
CA LEU A 11 -35.24 -37.46 -4.23
C LEU A 11 -34.67 -38.88 -4.35
N ARG A 12 -33.37 -39.03 -4.61
CA ARG A 12 -32.72 -40.33 -4.68
C ARG A 12 -32.85 -41.12 -3.38
N ARG A 13 -32.76 -40.45 -2.24
CA ARG A 13 -32.93 -41.10 -0.94
C ARG A 13 -34.40 -41.49 -0.67
N ALA A 14 -35.36 -40.66 -1.08
CA ALA A 14 -36.78 -40.97 -0.98
C ALA A 14 -37.17 -42.14 -1.89
N LEU A 15 -36.69 -42.19 -3.13
CA LEU A 15 -36.88 -43.32 -4.06
C LEU A 15 -36.39 -44.63 -3.47
N ARG A 16 -35.18 -44.65 -2.88
CA ARG A 16 -34.64 -45.86 -2.20
C ARG A 16 -35.49 -46.31 -1.02
N LEU A 17 -35.96 -45.38 -0.19
CA LEU A 17 -36.76 -45.67 0.99
C LEU A 17 -38.15 -46.20 0.62
N TRP A 18 -38.71 -45.77 -0.51
CA TRP A 18 -40.02 -46.18 -0.99
C TRP A 18 -39.97 -47.36 -1.96
N GLY A 19 -38.78 -47.92 -2.23
CA GLY A 19 -38.60 -49.08 -3.06
C GLY A 19 -38.76 -48.87 -4.56
N TYR A 20 -38.68 -47.62 -5.04
CA TYR A 20 -38.68 -47.31 -6.47
C TYR A 20 -37.28 -47.46 -7.08
N ASN A 21 -37.24 -47.75 -8.39
CA ASN A 21 -35.98 -47.85 -9.12
C ASN A 21 -35.34 -46.48 -9.26
N GLU A 22 -34.02 -46.37 -9.06
CA GLU A 22 -33.25 -45.10 -9.15
C GLU A 22 -33.29 -44.43 -10.55
N LEU A 23 -33.74 -45.17 -11.56
CA LEU A 23 -33.87 -44.70 -12.94
C LEU A 23 -35.24 -44.04 -13.24
N GLU A 24 -36.18 -44.07 -12.30
CA GLU A 24 -37.46 -43.41 -12.47
C GLU A 24 -37.31 -41.92 -12.25
N SER A 25 -37.76 -41.13 -13.23
CA SER A 25 -37.60 -39.68 -13.26
C SER A 25 -38.52 -38.96 -12.25
N GLU A 26 -38.25 -37.66 -12.00
CA GLU A 26 -39.08 -36.78 -11.15
C GLU A 26 -40.58 -36.83 -11.44
N ASN A 27 -41.00 -37.28 -12.62
CA ASN A 27 -42.38 -37.38 -13.04
C ASN A 27 -43.16 -38.53 -12.41
N SER A 28 -42.50 -39.44 -11.69
CA SER A 28 -43.17 -40.55 -10.98
C SER A 28 -43.66 -40.20 -9.58
N PHE A 29 -43.33 -39.01 -9.09
CA PHE A 29 -43.81 -38.51 -7.80
C PHE A 29 -45.11 -37.74 -7.94
N ASP A 30 -45.95 -37.88 -6.91
CA ASP A 30 -47.09 -36.97 -6.73
C ASP A 30 -46.58 -35.53 -6.73
N PRO A 31 -47.16 -34.62 -7.54
CA PRO A 31 -46.80 -33.23 -7.62
C PRO A 31 -46.70 -32.51 -6.25
N ILE A 32 -47.56 -32.93 -5.30
CA ILE A 32 -47.58 -32.37 -3.94
C ILE A 32 -46.31 -32.81 -3.18
N VAL A 33 -45.88 -34.05 -3.32
CA VAL A 33 -44.66 -34.57 -2.72
C VAL A 33 -43.44 -33.89 -3.34
N GLY A 34 -43.43 -33.70 -4.66
CA GLY A 34 -42.40 -32.94 -5.37
C GLY A 34 -42.24 -31.49 -4.88
N LEU A 35 -43.35 -30.80 -4.64
CA LEU A 35 -43.41 -29.46 -4.08
C LEU A 35 -42.87 -29.40 -2.64
N LEU A 36 -43.27 -30.37 -1.78
CA LEU A 36 -42.79 -30.48 -0.40
C LEU A 36 -41.29 -30.73 -0.34
N LEU A 37 -40.77 -31.64 -1.18
CA LEU A 37 -39.32 -31.90 -1.25
C LEU A 37 -38.53 -30.69 -1.78
N SER A 38 -39.09 -29.94 -2.71
CA SER A 38 -38.48 -28.69 -3.19
C SER A 38 -38.45 -27.61 -2.12
N ALA A 39 -39.52 -27.49 -1.31
CA ALA A 39 -39.57 -26.58 -0.19
C ALA A 39 -38.55 -26.96 0.91
N ILE A 40 -38.45 -28.23 1.23
CA ILE A 40 -37.44 -28.74 2.18
C ILE A 40 -36.02 -28.51 1.64
N ALA A 41 -35.78 -28.76 0.36
CA ALA A 41 -34.48 -28.50 -0.27
C ALA A 41 -34.07 -27.02 -0.20
N SER A 42 -35.03 -26.11 -0.43
CA SER A 42 -34.81 -24.64 -0.30
C SER A 42 -34.46 -24.27 1.15
N GLU A 43 -35.19 -24.79 2.13
CA GLU A 43 -34.90 -24.53 3.55
C GLU A 43 -33.55 -25.12 3.99
N LEU A 44 -33.20 -26.31 3.52
CA LEU A 44 -31.88 -26.92 3.80
C LEU A 44 -30.74 -26.13 3.13
N GLU A 45 -30.94 -25.60 1.94
CA GLU A 45 -29.98 -24.68 1.32
C GLU A 45 -29.80 -23.42 2.17
N ARG A 46 -30.90 -22.82 2.61
CA ARG A 46 -30.89 -21.63 3.49
C ARG A 46 -30.17 -21.90 4.80
N LEU A 47 -30.44 -23.04 5.45
CA LEU A 47 -29.74 -23.47 6.66
C LEU A 47 -28.26 -23.74 6.41
N GLY A 48 -27.90 -24.37 5.29
CA GLY A 48 -26.51 -24.60 4.90
C GLY A 48 -25.76 -23.29 4.71
N PHE A 49 -26.38 -22.34 4.03
CA PHE A 49 -25.79 -21.00 3.83
C PHE A 49 -25.66 -20.22 5.14
N ALA A 50 -26.66 -20.31 6.03
CA ALA A 50 -26.59 -19.70 7.36
C ALA A 50 -25.50 -20.30 8.24
N LEU A 51 -25.28 -21.61 8.17
CA LEU A 51 -24.20 -22.32 8.89
C LEU A 51 -22.81 -21.94 8.34
N GLU A 52 -22.63 -21.92 7.01
CA GLU A 52 -21.38 -21.51 6.38
C GLU A 52 -21.07 -20.04 6.71
N SER A 53 -22.06 -19.16 6.63
CA SER A 53 -21.91 -17.75 6.98
C SER A 53 -21.65 -17.55 8.48
N SER A 54 -22.22 -18.36 9.36
CA SER A 54 -21.98 -18.33 10.80
C SER A 54 -20.56 -18.80 11.15
N ASN A 55 -20.08 -19.87 10.50
CA ASN A 55 -18.72 -20.34 10.67
C ASN A 55 -17.70 -19.30 10.19
N SER A 56 -17.92 -18.71 9.02
CA SER A 56 -17.07 -17.63 8.51
C SER A 56 -17.05 -16.45 9.47
N ARG A 57 -18.20 -16.03 9.99
CA ARG A 57 -18.32 -14.95 10.99
C ARG A 57 -17.59 -15.26 12.30
N MET A 58 -17.71 -16.50 12.79
CA MET A 58 -17.02 -16.91 14.00
C MET A 58 -15.49 -16.87 13.80
N ILE A 59 -15.00 -17.40 12.68
CA ILE A 59 -13.59 -17.38 12.33
C ILE A 59 -13.08 -15.93 12.19
N GLU A 60 -13.79 -15.08 11.45
CA GLU A 60 -13.43 -13.67 11.33
C GLU A 60 -13.40 -12.96 12.68
N ARG A 61 -14.36 -13.23 13.56
CA ARG A 61 -14.39 -12.65 14.90
C ARG A 61 -13.21 -13.12 15.78
N ILE A 62 -12.85 -14.37 15.69
CA ILE A 62 -11.67 -14.91 16.39
C ILE A 62 -10.40 -14.25 15.81
N LEU A 63 -10.34 -14.09 14.50
CA LEU A 63 -9.21 -13.48 13.81
C LEU A 63 -9.08 -11.99 14.14
N GLU A 64 -10.18 -11.23 14.19
CA GLU A 64 -10.20 -9.82 14.66
C GLU A 64 -9.71 -9.67 16.10
N LEU A 65 -9.98 -10.65 16.97
CA LEU A 65 -9.54 -10.63 18.36
C LEU A 65 -8.05 -11.02 18.52
N LEU A 66 -7.57 -11.92 17.69
CA LEU A 66 -6.21 -12.46 17.80
C LEU A 66 -5.19 -11.69 16.98
N PHE A 67 -5.61 -11.06 15.88
CA PHE A 67 -4.72 -10.39 14.95
C PHE A 67 -5.21 -9.00 14.60
N PRO A 68 -4.35 -8.00 14.69
CA PRO A 68 -4.67 -6.66 14.21
C PRO A 68 -4.86 -6.66 12.68
N GLU A 69 -5.68 -5.77 12.21
CA GLU A 69 -6.28 -5.63 10.87
C GLU A 69 -5.30 -5.50 9.69
N ASN A 70 -4.00 -5.51 9.93
CA ASN A 70 -2.96 -5.17 8.96
C ASN A 70 -2.79 -6.20 7.83
N ILE A 71 -3.32 -7.42 7.99
CA ILE A 71 -3.03 -8.53 7.08
C ILE A 71 -4.06 -8.64 5.95
N SER A 72 -5.31 -8.28 6.21
CA SER A 72 -6.44 -8.60 5.32
C SER A 72 -7.03 -7.42 4.55
N GLY A 73 -6.59 -6.21 4.85
CA GLY A 73 -7.11 -4.98 4.27
C GLY A 73 -6.68 -4.72 2.82
N VAL A 74 -7.24 -3.65 2.26
CA VAL A 74 -6.78 -3.09 1.00
C VAL A 74 -5.36 -2.55 1.20
N HIS A 75 -4.47 -2.80 0.25
CA HIS A 75 -3.13 -2.23 0.25
C HIS A 75 -3.01 -1.19 -0.87
N PRO A 76 -2.48 0.01 -0.60
CA PRO A 76 -2.31 1.05 -1.59
C PRO A 76 -1.15 0.73 -2.54
N ALA A 77 -1.25 1.19 -3.78
CA ALA A 77 -0.14 1.19 -4.71
C ALA A 77 0.89 2.25 -4.32
N TYR A 78 2.16 2.06 -4.67
CA TYR A 78 3.21 3.02 -4.41
C TYR A 78 4.20 3.13 -5.57
N SER A 79 4.95 4.21 -5.59
CA SER A 79 5.92 4.51 -6.62
C SER A 79 6.95 5.51 -6.11
N LEU A 80 7.78 5.98 -7.04
CA LEU A 80 8.76 7.03 -6.82
C LEU A 80 8.47 8.21 -7.74
N VAL A 81 8.54 9.40 -7.20
CA VAL A 81 8.35 10.66 -7.94
C VAL A 81 9.57 11.54 -7.82
N GLN A 82 9.83 12.31 -8.87
CA GLN A 82 10.76 13.44 -8.87
C GLN A 82 9.97 14.73 -9.00
N VAL A 83 10.30 15.73 -8.19
CA VAL A 83 9.71 17.06 -8.26
C VAL A 83 10.79 18.07 -8.62
N GLU A 84 10.48 18.96 -9.57
CA GLU A 84 11.30 20.13 -9.88
C GLU A 84 10.69 21.36 -9.19
N PRO A 85 11.18 21.78 -8.00
CA PRO A 85 10.62 22.90 -7.28
C PRO A 85 10.82 24.23 -8.02
N GLN A 86 9.80 25.07 -8.00
CA GLN A 86 9.90 26.46 -8.48
C GLN A 86 10.16 27.43 -7.33
N ASP A 87 9.66 27.11 -6.15
CA ASP A 87 9.85 27.90 -4.94
C ASP A 87 11.20 27.56 -4.28
N ASP A 88 11.72 28.50 -3.47
CA ASP A 88 12.99 28.31 -2.78
C ASP A 88 12.78 27.43 -1.53
N ASN A 89 13.51 26.34 -1.44
CA ASN A 89 13.50 25.40 -0.29
C ASN A 89 12.11 24.93 0.19
N PRO A 90 11.25 24.40 -0.69
CA PRO A 90 9.94 23.97 -0.28
C PRO A 90 10.03 22.73 0.62
N SER A 91 9.22 22.70 1.67
CA SER A 91 9.08 21.53 2.54
C SER A 91 7.96 20.62 2.02
N LEU A 92 8.28 19.35 1.86
CA LEU A 92 7.31 18.32 1.51
C LEU A 92 6.60 17.81 2.77
N SER A 93 5.27 17.79 2.74
CA SER A 93 4.42 17.30 3.81
C SER A 93 3.73 15.99 3.42
N LEU A 94 3.43 15.13 4.40
CA LEU A 94 2.63 13.90 4.19
C LEU A 94 1.21 14.19 3.66
N TYR A 95 0.71 15.43 3.82
CA TYR A 95 -0.60 15.86 3.33
C TYR A 95 -0.57 16.46 1.93
N ASP A 96 0.61 16.62 1.33
CA ASP A 96 0.71 17.03 -0.06
C ASP A 96 0.13 15.94 -0.97
N SER A 97 -0.63 16.36 -1.98
CA SER A 97 -1.36 15.46 -2.85
C SER A 97 -1.02 15.70 -4.31
N PHE A 98 -0.67 14.62 -4.98
CA PHE A 98 -0.39 14.56 -6.42
C PHE A 98 -1.46 13.72 -7.08
N LYS A 99 -1.97 14.13 -8.23
CA LYS A 99 -2.99 13.37 -8.94
C LYS A 99 -2.61 13.12 -10.39
N THR A 100 -3.13 12.03 -10.91
CA THR A 100 -3.13 11.72 -12.35
C THR A 100 -4.43 11.03 -12.71
N THR A 101 -4.82 11.13 -13.97
CA THR A 101 -6.01 10.47 -14.50
C THR A 101 -5.64 9.13 -15.12
N LYS A 102 -6.34 8.08 -14.76
CA LYS A 102 -6.19 6.75 -15.34
C LYS A 102 -7.50 6.30 -15.98
N ASN A 103 -7.42 5.71 -17.17
CA ASN A 103 -8.56 5.07 -17.81
C ASN A 103 -8.69 3.64 -17.25
N ILE A 104 -9.79 3.40 -16.52
CA ILE A 104 -10.10 2.08 -15.96
C ILE A 104 -11.00 1.36 -16.97
N VAL A 105 -10.45 0.29 -17.53
CA VAL A 105 -11.18 -0.58 -18.48
C VAL A 105 -11.99 -1.58 -17.68
N ASN A 106 -13.32 -1.54 -17.83
CA ASN A 106 -14.16 -2.57 -17.25
C ASN A 106 -14.07 -3.85 -18.10
N ILE A 107 -13.48 -4.91 -17.53
CA ILE A 107 -13.27 -6.21 -18.22
C ILE A 107 -14.62 -6.83 -18.65
N PHE A 108 -15.71 -6.56 -17.92
CA PHE A 108 -17.03 -7.11 -18.22
C PHE A 108 -17.81 -6.28 -19.24
N ASN A 109 -17.56 -4.95 -19.31
CA ASN A 109 -18.18 -4.03 -20.24
C ASN A 109 -17.14 -3.07 -20.84
N PRO A 110 -16.46 -3.45 -21.93
CA PRO A 110 -15.42 -2.61 -22.54
C PRO A 110 -15.89 -1.24 -23.05
N SER A 111 -17.19 -1.05 -23.20
CA SER A 111 -17.81 0.24 -23.59
C SER A 111 -17.96 1.24 -22.44
N GLU A 112 -17.77 0.81 -21.20
CA GLU A 112 -17.86 1.65 -20.01
C GLU A 112 -16.45 1.96 -19.46
N ASN A 113 -15.63 2.63 -20.28
CA ASN A 113 -14.37 3.17 -19.81
C ASN A 113 -14.64 4.39 -18.95
N THR A 114 -14.23 4.34 -17.68
CA THR A 114 -14.34 5.48 -16.76
C THR A 114 -12.95 6.08 -16.52
N LEU A 115 -12.85 7.40 -16.71
CA LEU A 115 -11.68 8.15 -16.29
C LEU A 115 -11.77 8.35 -14.78
N LYS A 116 -10.77 7.90 -14.07
CA LYS A 116 -10.69 8.05 -12.60
C LYS A 116 -9.41 8.79 -12.22
N ASP A 117 -9.56 9.73 -11.30
CA ASP A 117 -8.44 10.44 -10.71
C ASP A 117 -7.80 9.57 -9.64
N ILE A 118 -6.51 9.33 -9.78
CA ILE A 118 -5.69 8.56 -8.84
C ILE A 118 -4.80 9.53 -8.07
N TYR A 119 -4.91 9.51 -6.75
CA TYR A 119 -4.20 10.40 -5.85
C TYR A 119 -3.01 9.69 -5.21
N PHE A 120 -1.93 10.44 -5.02
CA PHE A 120 -0.73 9.98 -4.34
C PHE A 120 -0.29 11.01 -3.31
N SER A 121 0.21 10.54 -2.17
CA SER A 121 0.82 11.39 -1.15
C SER A 121 2.21 10.88 -0.78
N PRO A 122 3.13 11.75 -0.32
CA PRO A 122 4.46 11.35 0.11
C PRO A 122 4.44 10.41 1.31
N THR A 123 5.47 9.57 1.43
CA THR A 123 5.66 8.71 2.60
C THR A 123 6.64 9.27 3.63
N ILE A 124 7.35 10.34 3.26
CA ILE A 124 8.35 11.02 4.10
C ILE A 124 8.13 12.54 4.03
N GLU A 125 8.46 13.21 5.13
CA GLU A 125 8.58 14.66 5.17
C GLU A 125 10.04 15.02 4.90
N THR A 126 10.33 15.85 3.91
CA THR A 126 11.69 16.24 3.55
C THR A 126 11.71 17.64 2.96
N GLN A 127 12.88 18.27 2.98
CA GLN A 127 13.10 19.52 2.30
C GLN A 127 13.58 19.24 0.87
N LEU A 128 12.98 19.91 -0.10
CA LEU A 128 13.39 19.84 -1.48
C LEU A 128 14.28 21.06 -1.80
N HIS A 129 15.13 20.90 -2.79
CA HIS A 129 16.07 21.96 -3.21
C HIS A 129 15.81 22.38 -4.63
N LYS A 130 15.92 23.66 -4.91
CA LYS A 130 15.85 24.21 -6.27
C LYS A 130 17.15 23.93 -7.03
N ALA A 131 17.47 22.65 -7.12
CA ALA A 131 18.68 22.13 -7.73
C ALA A 131 18.38 20.87 -8.53
N LYS A 132 19.16 20.61 -9.58
CA LYS A 132 19.10 19.36 -10.36
C LYS A 132 20.49 18.91 -10.76
N VAL A 133 20.68 17.59 -10.89
CA VAL A 133 21.88 17.05 -11.52
C VAL A 133 21.75 17.29 -13.02
N GLU A 134 22.64 18.10 -13.57
CA GLU A 134 22.61 18.45 -14.99
C GLU A 134 23.72 17.80 -15.78
N TYR A 135 24.88 17.58 -15.16
CA TYR A 135 26.03 16.99 -15.82
C TYR A 135 26.55 15.78 -15.07
N ILE A 136 27.03 14.80 -15.84
CA ILE A 136 27.76 13.64 -15.33
C ILE A 136 28.96 13.39 -16.25
N ALA A 137 30.17 13.30 -15.64
CA ALA A 137 31.38 13.01 -16.38
C ALA A 137 32.09 11.79 -15.83
N PHE A 138 32.46 10.85 -16.69
CA PHE A 138 33.20 9.65 -16.36
C PHE A 138 33.99 9.14 -17.58
N GLY A 139 35.11 8.49 -17.35
CA GLY A 139 35.95 7.98 -18.43
C GLY A 139 36.34 9.07 -19.42
N ASN A 140 35.88 9.01 -20.65
CA ASN A 140 36.11 10.02 -21.69
C ASN A 140 34.88 10.93 -21.94
N ASP A 141 33.76 10.64 -21.35
CA ASP A 141 32.51 11.24 -21.74
C ASP A 141 32.01 12.28 -20.73
N LEU A 142 31.57 13.42 -21.25
CA LEU A 142 30.77 14.42 -20.52
C LEU A 142 29.35 14.35 -21.05
N ASN A 143 28.42 14.02 -20.18
CA ASN A 143 27.03 13.84 -20.52
C ASN A 143 26.19 14.92 -19.82
N LYS A 144 25.16 15.41 -20.54
CA LYS A 144 24.12 16.29 -20.01
C LYS A 144 22.87 15.49 -19.76
N ILE A 145 22.30 15.63 -18.58
CA ILE A 145 21.03 15.00 -18.19
C ILE A 145 19.91 15.97 -18.48
N GLU A 146 19.13 15.74 -19.53
CA GLU A 146 17.98 16.58 -19.87
C GLU A 146 16.75 16.20 -19.06
N SER A 147 16.55 14.90 -18.85
CA SER A 147 15.48 14.35 -18.00
C SER A 147 15.95 13.03 -17.39
N TYR A 148 15.18 12.49 -16.45
CA TYR A 148 15.46 11.18 -15.85
C TYR A 148 15.69 10.07 -16.89
N PHE A 149 15.02 10.16 -18.03
CA PHE A 149 15.05 9.11 -19.06
C PHE A 149 16.00 9.42 -20.22
N PHE A 150 16.56 10.63 -20.28
CA PHE A 150 17.35 11.05 -21.43
C PHE A 150 18.64 11.75 -21.02
N THR A 151 19.74 11.15 -21.44
CA THR A 151 21.10 11.67 -21.23
C THR A 151 21.78 11.83 -22.57
N GLU A 152 22.28 13.03 -22.87
CA GLU A 152 22.98 13.35 -24.08
C GLU A 152 24.47 13.54 -23.82
N ARG A 153 25.31 12.90 -24.66
CA ARG A 153 26.74 13.12 -24.63
C ARG A 153 27.09 14.44 -25.34
N ILE A 154 27.55 15.41 -24.56
CA ILE A 154 27.87 16.75 -25.07
C ILE A 154 29.37 16.97 -25.33
N GLY A 155 30.25 16.18 -24.69
CA GLY A 155 31.68 16.36 -24.83
C GLY A 155 32.49 15.08 -24.69
N ARG A 156 33.71 15.12 -25.18
CA ARG A 156 34.69 14.08 -25.03
C ARG A 156 35.98 14.66 -24.46
N ALA A 157 36.50 14.02 -23.43
CA ALA A 157 37.73 14.46 -22.78
C ALA A 157 38.96 14.25 -23.67
N ASN A 158 39.91 15.19 -23.63
CA ASN A 158 41.20 15.05 -24.27
C ASN A 158 42.05 13.95 -23.63
N ARG A 159 41.91 13.76 -22.31
CA ARG A 159 42.52 12.68 -21.53
C ARG A 159 41.46 11.95 -20.71
N PRO A 160 41.48 10.62 -20.65
CA PRO A 160 40.51 9.88 -19.85
C PRO A 160 40.60 10.25 -18.37
N LEU A 161 39.46 10.39 -17.72
CA LEU A 161 39.38 10.46 -16.28
C LEU A 161 39.89 9.15 -15.67
N LYS A 162 40.36 9.17 -14.43
CA LYS A 162 40.83 7.96 -13.75
C LYS A 162 39.73 6.92 -13.66
N SER A 163 40.09 5.64 -13.70
CA SER A 163 39.13 4.56 -13.44
C SER A 163 38.54 4.69 -12.04
N GLY A 164 37.24 4.54 -11.90
CA GLY A 164 36.56 4.74 -10.63
C GLY A 164 36.27 6.22 -10.27
N GLU A 165 36.61 7.16 -11.13
CA GLU A 165 36.32 8.58 -10.91
C GLU A 165 35.08 9.00 -11.68
N LEU A 166 34.13 9.67 -10.96
CA LEU A 166 32.90 10.18 -11.50
C LEU A 166 32.66 11.59 -10.97
N TRP A 167 32.25 12.49 -11.86
CA TRP A 167 31.92 13.85 -11.51
C TRP A 167 30.45 14.14 -11.76
N LEU A 168 29.80 14.79 -10.78
CA LEU A 168 28.43 15.26 -10.86
C LEU A 168 28.41 16.79 -10.89
N GLY A 169 27.77 17.37 -11.90
CA GLY A 169 27.49 18.79 -11.99
C GLY A 169 26.06 19.08 -11.59
N ILE A 170 25.88 19.76 -10.48
CA ILE A 170 24.58 20.10 -9.91
C ILE A 170 24.31 21.58 -10.19
N ARG A 171 23.30 21.87 -10.99
CA ARG A 171 22.84 23.23 -11.22
C ARG A 171 21.97 23.67 -10.05
N CYS A 172 22.36 24.80 -9.45
CA CYS A 172 21.66 25.41 -8.33
C CYS A 172 20.99 26.70 -8.80
N PHE A 173 19.68 26.73 -8.82
CA PHE A 173 18.91 27.90 -9.23
C PHE A 173 18.74 28.85 -8.04
N LYS A 174 19.64 29.85 -7.90
CA LYS A 174 19.62 30.91 -6.87
C LYS A 174 19.85 30.46 -5.41
N GLU A 175 19.92 29.18 -5.12
CA GLU A 175 20.29 28.70 -3.79
C GLU A 175 21.80 28.82 -3.57
N LYS A 176 22.19 29.69 -2.63
CA LYS A 176 23.60 29.89 -2.30
C LYS A 176 24.16 28.79 -1.38
N ASN A 177 23.32 28.19 -0.57
CA ASN A 177 23.67 27.17 0.42
C ASN A 177 22.68 26.03 0.35
N ILE A 178 23.18 24.82 0.22
CA ILE A 178 22.39 23.60 0.21
C ILE A 178 22.85 22.72 1.36
N GLU A 179 21.93 22.24 2.18
CA GLU A 179 22.19 21.34 3.30
C GLU A 179 21.37 20.08 3.12
N ASN A 180 21.89 18.94 3.58
CA ASN A 180 21.16 17.67 3.55
C ASN A 180 20.69 17.25 2.15
N LEU A 181 21.58 17.32 1.19
CA LEU A 181 21.28 17.01 -0.20
C LEU A 181 21.05 15.50 -0.36
N GLN A 182 19.84 15.13 -0.75
CA GLN A 182 19.42 13.73 -0.89
C GLN A 182 19.41 13.31 -2.35
N PHE A 183 20.17 12.27 -2.66
CA PHE A 183 20.25 11.66 -3.98
C PHE A 183 19.43 10.37 -4.03
N TYR A 184 18.65 10.20 -5.09
CA TYR A 184 18.16 8.91 -5.52
C TYR A 184 19.09 8.37 -6.61
N ILE A 185 19.66 7.19 -6.38
CA ILE A 185 20.65 6.58 -7.27
C ILE A 185 20.08 5.25 -7.75
N ASP A 186 20.05 5.06 -9.07
CA ASP A 186 19.55 3.83 -9.68
C ASP A 186 20.49 3.37 -10.80
N ILE A 187 20.44 2.09 -11.11
CA ILE A 187 21.19 1.48 -12.19
C ILE A 187 20.28 0.62 -13.05
N ASN A 188 20.26 0.88 -14.34
CA ASN A 188 19.39 0.18 -15.29
C ASN A 188 19.79 -1.28 -15.53
N ASN A 189 21.04 -1.66 -15.22
CA ASN A 189 21.53 -3.02 -15.39
C ASN A 189 21.42 -3.82 -14.08
N SER A 190 20.44 -4.73 -14.02
CA SER A 190 20.18 -5.55 -12.84
C SER A 190 21.36 -6.44 -12.42
N TYR A 191 22.19 -6.91 -13.36
CA TYR A 191 23.36 -7.75 -13.07
C TYR A 191 24.49 -6.98 -12.40
N GLN A 192 24.58 -5.68 -12.65
CA GLN A 192 25.62 -4.81 -12.08
C GLN A 192 25.15 -4.11 -10.79
N LYS A 193 23.87 -4.21 -10.46
CA LYS A 193 23.23 -3.49 -9.34
C LYS A 193 23.94 -3.75 -8.01
N GLU A 194 24.05 -5.00 -7.61
CA GLU A 194 24.68 -5.37 -6.34
C GLU A 194 26.16 -4.95 -6.28
N PHE A 195 26.89 -5.14 -7.39
CA PHE A 195 28.28 -4.74 -7.51
C PHE A 195 28.45 -3.23 -7.36
N PHE A 196 27.61 -2.45 -8.05
CA PHE A 196 27.65 -0.99 -7.99
C PHE A 196 27.33 -0.47 -6.58
N PHE A 197 26.22 -0.90 -5.97
CA PHE A 197 25.83 -0.45 -4.63
C PHE A 197 26.81 -0.85 -3.54
N TYR A 198 27.47 -1.99 -3.66
CA TYR A 198 28.56 -2.38 -2.77
C TYR A 198 29.70 -1.36 -2.79
N HIS A 199 30.14 -0.94 -3.98
CA HIS A 199 31.21 0.04 -4.11
C HIS A 199 30.74 1.46 -3.80
N LEU A 200 29.47 1.79 -4.06
CA LEU A 200 28.89 3.09 -3.72
C LEU A 200 28.91 3.36 -2.21
N LYS A 201 28.62 2.35 -1.40
CA LYS A 201 28.72 2.46 0.07
C LYS A 201 30.13 2.73 0.59
N GLN A 202 31.15 2.45 -0.22
CA GLN A 202 32.55 2.67 0.10
C GLN A 202 33.14 3.88 -0.64
N ALA A 203 32.35 4.50 -1.51
CA ALA A 203 32.79 5.64 -2.31
C ALA A 203 33.00 6.86 -1.41
N LYS A 204 33.99 7.65 -1.78
CA LYS A 204 34.29 8.95 -1.16
C LYS A 204 33.76 10.06 -2.05
N ILE A 205 33.14 11.04 -1.45
CA ILE A 205 32.68 12.24 -2.15
C ILE A 205 33.50 13.43 -1.72
N TYR A 206 33.89 14.23 -2.69
CA TYR A 206 34.66 15.45 -2.48
C TYR A 206 33.93 16.65 -3.07
N PHE A 207 33.93 17.73 -2.31
CA PHE A 207 33.59 19.05 -2.79
C PHE A 207 34.86 19.92 -2.75
N GLY A 208 35.43 20.23 -3.93
CA GLY A 208 36.79 20.72 -4.00
C GLY A 208 37.79 19.71 -3.42
N ASP A 209 38.55 20.14 -2.40
CA ASP A 209 39.51 19.28 -1.69
C ASP A 209 38.94 18.69 -0.39
N LYS A 210 37.69 19.04 -0.03
CA LYS A 210 37.05 18.58 1.21
C LYS A 210 36.29 17.27 0.99
N GLU A 211 36.65 16.23 1.77
CA GLU A 211 35.90 14.98 1.83
C GLU A 211 34.58 15.23 2.59
N MET A 212 33.46 14.77 2.02
CA MET A 212 32.11 14.96 2.53
C MET A 212 31.54 13.65 3.05
N GLN A 213 30.72 13.71 4.09
CA GLN A 213 30.02 12.52 4.62
C GLN A 213 28.83 12.15 3.73
N PHE A 214 28.88 10.93 3.21
CA PHE A 214 27.84 10.38 2.34
C PHE A 214 27.29 9.11 2.96
N GLU A 215 26.05 9.16 3.38
CA GLU A 215 25.40 8.06 4.11
C GLU A 215 24.22 7.50 3.36
N GLU A 216 24.05 6.17 3.46
CA GLU A 216 22.89 5.47 2.92
C GLU A 216 21.62 5.83 3.70
N GLY A 217 20.54 6.15 2.99
CA GLY A 217 19.21 6.40 3.53
C GLY A 217 18.75 7.83 3.39
N TYR A 218 17.61 8.10 4.00
CA TYR A 218 16.98 9.41 4.01
C TYR A 218 17.59 10.32 5.06
N ASN A 219 17.50 11.62 4.83
CA ASN A 219 17.91 12.62 5.82
C ASN A 219 16.92 12.78 7.00
N VAL A 220 15.80 12.11 6.95
CA VAL A 220 14.78 12.17 8.00
C VAL A 220 15.04 11.05 8.99
N GLU A 221 15.13 11.38 10.28
CA GLU A 221 14.90 10.40 11.32
C GLU A 221 13.48 9.88 11.13
N LEU A 222 13.36 8.73 10.49
CA LEU A 222 12.11 7.97 10.48
C LEU A 222 11.75 7.82 11.95
N LYS A 223 10.71 8.55 12.39
CA LYS A 223 10.25 8.48 13.79
C LYS A 223 10.17 7.01 14.13
N ASN A 224 11.09 6.57 14.99
CA ASN A 224 11.17 5.19 15.44
C ASN A 224 9.74 4.81 15.82
N ILE A 225 9.29 3.67 15.30
CA ILE A 225 7.97 3.12 15.60
C ILE A 225 7.85 3.20 17.12
N ASP A 226 6.95 4.08 17.59
CA ASP A 226 6.79 4.34 19.01
C ASP A 226 6.39 3.02 19.67
N LEU A 227 7.31 2.45 20.46
CA LEU A 227 7.06 1.21 21.19
C LEU A 227 5.84 1.34 22.11
N GLU A 228 5.58 2.54 22.63
CA GLU A 228 4.37 2.85 23.38
C GLU A 228 3.13 2.78 22.50
N GLY A 229 3.19 3.22 21.25
CA GLY A 229 2.10 3.10 20.28
C GLY A 229 1.78 1.64 19.93
N ILE A 230 2.79 0.77 19.84
CA ILE A 230 2.59 -0.68 19.62
C ILE A 230 1.89 -1.33 20.82
N ILE A 231 2.29 -0.97 22.03
CA ILE A 231 1.73 -1.51 23.29
C ILE A 231 0.33 -0.96 23.53
N SER A 232 0.07 0.29 23.21
CA SER A 232 -1.22 0.97 23.43
C SER A 232 -2.34 0.57 22.47
N LYS A 233 -2.10 -0.32 21.51
CA LYS A 233 -3.05 -0.73 20.45
C LYS A 233 -3.53 0.41 19.53
N ASN A 234 -2.91 1.57 19.58
CA ASN A 234 -3.17 2.71 18.70
C ASN A 234 -2.29 2.67 17.44
N TYR A 235 -1.94 1.48 16.98
CA TYR A 235 -1.11 1.28 15.82
C TYR A 235 -1.89 1.65 14.56
N HIS A 236 -1.46 2.71 13.88
CA HIS A 236 -2.04 3.12 12.62
C HIS A 236 -1.50 2.24 11.48
N TYR A 237 -2.39 1.63 10.73
CA TYR A 237 -2.04 0.78 9.58
C TYR A 237 -1.20 1.54 8.55
N LEU A 238 -1.50 2.82 8.36
CA LEU A 238 -0.76 3.69 7.44
C LEU A 238 0.72 3.85 7.82
N SER A 239 1.03 3.94 9.11
CA SER A 239 2.44 4.04 9.59
C SER A 239 3.25 2.80 9.23
N GLN A 240 2.63 1.63 9.27
CA GLN A 240 3.28 0.39 8.83
C GLN A 240 3.55 0.41 7.32
N ILE A 241 2.58 0.83 6.51
CA ILE A 241 2.73 0.95 5.06
C ILE A 241 3.87 1.91 4.73
N TYR A 242 3.94 3.07 5.40
CA TYR A 242 5.04 4.02 5.22
C TYR A 242 6.39 3.39 5.54
N SER A 243 6.49 2.68 6.66
CA SER A 243 7.74 1.98 7.02
C SER A 243 8.15 0.95 5.97
N GLU A 244 7.21 0.15 5.48
CA GLU A 244 7.47 -0.88 4.46
C GLU A 244 7.97 -0.26 3.14
N ILE A 245 7.32 0.81 2.66
CA ILE A 245 7.70 1.50 1.44
C ILE A 245 9.06 2.19 1.60
N ASN A 246 9.27 2.88 2.72
CA ASN A 246 10.51 3.58 2.98
C ASN A 246 11.69 2.61 3.14
N ASP A 247 11.53 1.49 3.82
CA ASP A 247 12.54 0.43 3.92
C ASP A 247 12.88 -0.16 2.54
N PHE A 248 11.88 -0.29 1.65
CA PHE A 248 12.09 -0.78 0.28
C PHE A 248 12.96 0.17 -0.55
N TYR A 249 12.72 1.46 -0.48
CA TYR A 249 13.48 2.45 -1.26
C TYR A 249 14.77 2.92 -0.59
N LYS A 250 14.93 2.76 0.73
CA LYS A 250 16.09 3.23 1.50
C LYS A 250 17.45 2.90 0.89
N PRO A 251 17.71 1.68 0.36
CA PRO A 251 19.01 1.32 -0.21
C PRO A 251 19.41 2.14 -1.45
N TYR A 252 18.45 2.81 -2.09
CA TYR A 252 18.66 3.63 -3.29
C TYR A 252 18.86 5.11 -2.96
N PHE A 253 18.63 5.50 -1.70
CA PHE A 253 18.80 6.87 -1.25
C PHE A 253 20.12 7.05 -0.51
N PHE A 254 20.78 8.15 -0.81
CA PHE A 254 22.02 8.56 -0.17
C PHE A 254 21.96 10.04 0.14
N THR A 255 22.35 10.39 1.36
CA THR A 255 22.29 11.78 1.84
C THR A 255 23.66 12.32 2.13
N LEU A 256 23.91 13.53 1.62
CA LEU A 256 25.06 14.35 1.93
C LEU A 256 24.66 15.31 3.04
N LYS A 257 25.12 15.08 4.27
CA LYS A 257 24.67 15.83 5.46
C LYS A 257 25.24 17.22 5.57
N GLU A 258 26.42 17.42 5.00
CA GLU A 258 27.15 18.67 5.15
C GLU A 258 26.59 19.75 4.25
N LYS A 259 26.77 21.00 4.72
CA LYS A 259 26.41 22.19 3.97
C LYS A 259 27.39 22.41 2.83
N ILE A 260 26.86 22.65 1.65
CA ILE A 260 27.59 23.05 0.45
C ILE A 260 27.23 24.50 0.14
N SER A 261 28.24 25.33 -0.05
CA SER A 261 28.05 26.72 -0.46
C SER A 261 28.58 26.96 -1.87
N LEU A 262 27.73 27.50 -2.76
CA LEU A 262 28.16 27.88 -4.11
C LEU A 262 29.31 28.91 -4.08
N ALA A 263 29.35 29.75 -3.04
CA ALA A 263 30.40 30.74 -2.87
C ALA A 263 31.80 30.15 -2.58
N GLU A 264 31.88 28.91 -2.09
CA GLU A 264 33.14 28.21 -1.82
C GLU A 264 33.78 27.66 -3.11
N GLN A 265 32.98 27.47 -4.17
CA GLN A 265 33.47 27.04 -5.48
C GLN A 265 33.54 28.23 -6.45
N THR A 266 34.54 29.07 -6.29
CA THR A 266 34.74 30.27 -7.13
C THR A 266 35.15 29.95 -8.56
N GLU A 267 35.68 28.78 -8.82
CA GLU A 267 36.21 28.40 -10.14
C GLU A 267 35.80 26.95 -10.52
N LYS A 268 35.66 26.73 -11.83
CA LYS A 268 35.46 25.34 -12.36
C LYS A 268 36.67 24.48 -11.98
N PRO A 269 36.48 23.21 -11.60
CA PRO A 269 37.57 22.30 -11.34
C PRO A 269 38.57 22.27 -12.51
N ILE A 270 39.87 22.24 -12.20
CA ILE A 270 40.96 22.31 -13.19
C ILE A 270 40.80 21.23 -14.27
N ILE A 271 40.33 20.03 -13.87
CA ILE A 271 40.12 18.90 -14.78
C ILE A 271 39.16 19.22 -15.93
N PHE A 272 38.16 20.07 -15.70
CA PHE A 272 37.21 20.47 -16.74
C PHE A 272 37.81 21.56 -17.67
N ARG A 273 38.70 22.40 -17.16
CA ARG A 273 39.40 23.39 -17.97
C ARG A 273 40.41 22.75 -18.91
N GLU A 274 41.10 21.71 -18.46
CA GLU A 274 42.16 21.06 -19.23
C GLU A 274 41.60 20.02 -20.21
N ASN A 275 40.57 19.29 -19.82
CA ASN A 275 40.11 18.09 -20.54
C ASN A 275 38.91 18.34 -21.45
N PHE A 276 38.03 19.29 -21.12
CA PHE A 276 36.82 19.53 -21.91
C PHE A 276 36.84 20.94 -22.54
N PRO A 277 36.52 21.08 -23.84
CA PRO A 277 36.44 22.37 -24.51
C PRO A 277 35.47 23.34 -23.84
N GLU A 278 35.86 24.62 -23.66
CA GLU A 278 35.05 25.61 -22.92
C GLU A 278 33.66 25.86 -23.50
N HIS A 279 33.51 25.80 -24.84
CA HIS A 279 32.24 26.01 -25.51
C HIS A 279 31.15 24.96 -25.22
N GLN A 280 31.49 23.84 -24.58
CA GLN A 280 30.55 22.78 -24.18
C GLN A 280 29.94 23.00 -22.79
N LEU A 281 30.51 23.95 -22.02
CA LEU A 281 30.11 24.27 -20.63
C LEU A 281 29.83 25.77 -20.47
N SER A 282 29.25 26.42 -21.48
CA SER A 282 29.20 27.89 -21.62
C SER A 282 28.44 28.62 -20.47
N ASP A 283 27.52 27.99 -19.75
CA ASP A 283 26.65 28.65 -18.76
C ASP A 283 26.86 28.10 -17.32
N ALA A 284 28.11 27.91 -16.93
CA ALA A 284 28.43 27.10 -15.72
C ALA A 284 28.66 27.94 -14.44
N GLU A 285 28.16 29.16 -14.34
CA GLU A 285 28.35 30.02 -13.14
C GLU A 285 27.58 29.48 -11.90
N ASP A 286 26.49 28.73 -12.11
CA ASP A 286 25.61 28.20 -11.03
C ASP A 286 25.74 26.69 -10.84
N ILE A 287 26.88 26.07 -11.19
CA ILE A 287 27.06 24.63 -11.09
C ILE A 287 28.03 24.27 -9.99
N ILE A 288 27.55 23.44 -9.05
CA ILE A 288 28.37 22.77 -8.03
C ILE A 288 28.90 21.46 -8.61
N TRP A 289 30.22 21.25 -8.51
CA TRP A 289 30.86 20.02 -8.94
C TRP A 289 31.23 19.15 -7.75
N LEU A 290 30.68 17.93 -7.73
CA LEU A 290 31.00 16.89 -6.75
C LEU A 290 31.81 15.79 -7.44
N LYS A 291 32.92 15.41 -6.83
CA LYS A 291 33.76 14.31 -7.27
C LYS A 291 33.46 13.07 -6.43
N LEU A 292 33.13 11.97 -7.07
CA LEU A 292 32.97 10.66 -6.43
C LEU A 292 34.16 9.77 -6.82
N GLU A 293 34.83 9.23 -5.81
CA GLU A 293 35.92 8.27 -5.97
C GLU A 293 35.46 6.89 -5.55
N PHE A 294 35.37 6.01 -6.52
CA PHE A 294 35.07 4.59 -6.34
C PHE A 294 36.35 3.76 -6.42
N SER A 295 36.21 2.46 -6.17
CA SER A 295 37.26 1.51 -6.48
C SER A 295 37.56 1.50 -7.97
N GLU A 296 38.84 1.33 -8.34
CA GLU A 296 39.32 1.22 -9.73
C GLU A 296 38.69 0.05 -10.52
N MET A 297 38.00 -0.86 -9.81
CA MET A 297 37.25 -1.95 -10.43
C MET A 297 35.99 -1.50 -11.16
N LEU A 298 35.44 -0.33 -10.85
CA LEU A 298 34.31 0.25 -11.53
C LEU A 298 34.77 0.94 -12.81
N THR A 299 34.40 0.32 -13.93
CA THR A 299 34.72 0.84 -15.27
C THR A 299 33.69 1.87 -15.71
N SER A 300 34.05 2.67 -16.71
CA SER A 300 33.15 3.65 -17.34
C SER A 300 31.85 3.02 -17.89
N GLU A 301 31.89 1.73 -18.28
CA GLU A 301 30.71 0.99 -18.76
C GLU A 301 29.61 0.83 -17.69
N VAL A 302 30.01 0.70 -16.42
CA VAL A 302 29.05 0.61 -15.32
C VAL A 302 28.37 1.96 -15.13
N PHE A 303 29.14 3.06 -15.16
CA PHE A 303 28.63 4.41 -14.97
C PHE A 303 27.66 4.87 -16.06
N GLN A 304 27.74 4.33 -17.27
CA GLN A 304 26.76 4.61 -18.34
C GLN A 304 25.33 4.22 -18.00
N ASN A 305 25.16 3.25 -17.11
CA ASN A 305 23.86 2.72 -16.72
C ASN A 305 23.35 3.32 -15.40
N VAL A 306 24.11 4.21 -14.76
CA VAL A 306 23.77 4.80 -13.47
C VAL A 306 23.10 6.16 -13.65
N SER A 307 22.05 6.41 -12.90
CA SER A 307 21.36 7.69 -12.82
C SER A 307 21.42 8.27 -11.41
N PHE A 308 21.73 9.56 -11.32
CA PHE A 308 21.73 10.33 -10.08
C PHE A 308 20.64 11.39 -10.18
N ASN A 309 19.71 11.41 -9.23
CA ASN A 309 18.59 12.33 -9.25
C ASN A 309 18.41 12.98 -7.89
N LEU A 310 17.98 14.25 -7.91
CA LEU A 310 17.62 15.03 -6.72
C LEU A 310 16.11 15.18 -6.63
N ASN A 311 15.64 15.58 -5.45
CA ASN A 311 14.22 15.87 -5.21
C ASN A 311 13.31 14.68 -5.50
N CYS A 312 13.80 13.47 -5.22
CA CYS A 312 13.05 12.23 -5.36
C CYS A 312 12.56 11.76 -4.00
N PHE A 313 11.35 11.22 -3.95
CA PHE A 313 10.78 10.64 -2.75
C PHE A 313 9.73 9.59 -3.10
N PRO A 314 9.53 8.61 -2.21
CA PRO A 314 8.48 7.62 -2.38
C PRO A 314 7.09 8.24 -2.18
N ILE A 315 6.13 7.81 -3.00
CA ILE A 315 4.73 8.18 -2.92
C ILE A 315 3.85 6.93 -2.80
N VAL A 316 2.71 7.09 -2.15
CA VAL A 316 1.73 6.05 -1.94
C VAL A 316 0.35 6.51 -2.39
N ASN A 317 -0.43 5.61 -2.98
CA ASN A 317 -1.77 5.88 -3.49
C ASN A 317 -2.77 6.05 -2.37
N ILE A 318 -2.82 7.25 -1.81
CA ILE A 318 -3.76 7.64 -0.77
C ILE A 318 -4.27 9.06 -1.01
N LYS A 319 -5.46 9.33 -0.48
CA LYS A 319 -6.10 10.64 -0.47
C LYS A 319 -6.59 10.97 0.92
N ASN A 320 -6.20 12.12 1.46
CA ASN A 320 -6.75 12.62 2.71
C ASN A 320 -8.12 13.26 2.45
N THR A 321 -9.10 12.90 3.25
CA THR A 321 -10.46 13.44 3.17
C THR A 321 -10.90 13.89 4.56
N ARG A 322 -11.62 15.03 4.63
CA ARG A 322 -12.13 15.59 5.87
C ARG A 322 -13.64 15.64 5.85
N LEU A 323 -14.23 15.31 6.98
CA LEU A 323 -15.66 15.34 7.20
C LEU A 323 -15.97 16.11 8.49
N PHE A 324 -16.77 17.16 8.37
CA PHE A 324 -17.28 17.89 9.52
C PHE A 324 -18.66 17.36 9.89
N ARG A 325 -18.83 16.94 11.14
CA ARG A 325 -20.10 16.41 11.65
C ARG A 325 -20.48 17.09 12.94
N ARG A 326 -21.71 17.62 12.98
CA ARG A 326 -22.33 18.11 14.22
C ARG A 326 -23.11 16.99 14.85
N MET A 327 -22.78 16.65 16.07
CA MET A 327 -23.48 15.64 16.86
C MET A 327 -24.69 16.24 17.56
N SER A 328 -25.77 15.47 17.61
CA SER A 328 -26.96 15.82 18.40
C SER A 328 -27.32 14.62 19.27
N GLY A 329 -26.98 14.70 20.56
CA GLY A 329 -27.35 13.67 21.52
C GLY A 329 -26.18 12.87 22.10
N LYS A 330 -26.49 11.78 22.81
CA LYS A 330 -25.49 10.96 23.50
C LYS A 330 -24.70 10.00 22.60
N LEU A 331 -25.24 9.70 21.42
CA LEU A 331 -24.65 8.75 20.48
C LEU A 331 -24.88 9.24 19.05
N ASP A 332 -23.83 9.30 18.27
CA ASP A 332 -23.91 9.53 16.82
C ASP A 332 -23.11 8.48 16.07
N ILE A 333 -23.62 8.07 14.90
CA ILE A 333 -23.00 7.10 14.01
C ILE A 333 -22.69 7.80 12.70
N VAL A 334 -21.39 7.95 12.43
CA VAL A 334 -20.89 8.61 11.22
C VAL A 334 -20.43 7.56 10.23
N SER A 335 -21.17 7.37 9.16
CA SER A 335 -20.81 6.48 8.06
C SER A 335 -19.78 7.15 7.17
N ILE A 336 -18.66 6.47 6.89
CA ILE A 336 -17.65 6.90 5.95
C ILE A 336 -18.04 6.33 4.57
N GLN A 337 -18.74 7.16 3.78
CA GLN A 337 -19.12 6.78 2.41
C GLN A 337 -18.13 7.34 1.42
N SER A 338 -17.57 6.49 0.58
CA SER A 338 -16.66 6.86 -0.51
C SER A 338 -16.69 5.78 -1.59
N ASP A 339 -16.44 6.18 -2.83
CA ASP A 339 -16.21 5.26 -3.95
C ASP A 339 -14.83 4.57 -3.83
N ASP A 340 -13.91 5.17 -3.08
CA ASP A 340 -12.60 4.62 -2.78
C ASP A 340 -12.60 3.82 -1.47
N HIS A 341 -11.63 2.95 -1.32
CA HIS A 341 -11.50 2.12 -0.13
C HIS A 341 -10.97 2.91 1.05
N PHE A 342 -11.63 2.79 2.20
CA PHE A 342 -11.11 3.32 3.47
C PHE A 342 -9.83 2.59 3.86
N LEU A 343 -8.79 3.34 4.20
CA LEU A 343 -7.51 2.82 4.62
C LEU A 343 -7.30 2.97 6.12
N ASP A 344 -7.30 4.21 6.61
CA ASP A 344 -7.05 4.50 8.02
C ASP A 344 -7.67 5.83 8.46
N LEU A 345 -7.86 5.96 9.77
CA LEU A 345 -8.29 7.20 10.39
C LEU A 345 -7.06 8.03 10.79
N ASP A 346 -7.03 9.30 10.39
CA ASP A 346 -5.94 10.21 10.73
C ASP A 346 -6.18 10.83 12.12
N TYR A 347 -7.28 11.56 12.28
CA TYR A 347 -7.69 12.12 13.57
C TYR A 347 -9.19 12.38 13.62
N VAL A 348 -9.68 12.47 14.85
CA VAL A 348 -10.96 13.10 15.19
C VAL A 348 -10.68 14.22 16.18
N LYS A 349 -11.11 15.43 15.85
CA LYS A 349 -10.96 16.60 16.73
C LYS A 349 -12.33 17.12 17.17
N ASN A 350 -12.39 17.65 18.38
CA ASN A 350 -13.55 18.38 18.88
C ASN A 350 -13.56 19.85 18.43
N ASP A 351 -14.57 20.61 18.84
CA ASP A 351 -14.68 22.06 18.58
C ASP A 351 -13.53 22.88 19.20
N GLU A 352 -12.91 22.40 20.26
CA GLU A 352 -11.80 23.03 20.94
C GLU A 352 -10.45 22.73 20.26
N GLY A 353 -10.46 21.86 19.24
CA GLY A 353 -9.27 21.44 18.51
C GLY A 353 -8.51 20.28 19.15
N ASP A 354 -9.00 19.73 20.26
CA ASP A 354 -8.38 18.61 20.94
C ASP A 354 -8.56 17.33 20.14
N ARG A 355 -7.49 16.53 20.08
CA ARG A 355 -7.50 15.22 19.43
C ARG A 355 -8.17 14.19 20.35
N LEU A 356 -9.18 13.52 19.85
CA LEU A 356 -9.89 12.47 20.56
C LEU A 356 -9.22 11.13 20.29
N ASP A 357 -8.81 10.44 21.36
CA ASP A 357 -8.21 9.11 21.24
C ASP A 357 -9.26 8.03 20.99
N LEU A 358 -8.91 7.07 20.14
CA LEU A 358 -9.74 5.91 19.91
C LEU A 358 -9.73 4.97 21.13
N LYS A 359 -10.90 4.56 21.59
CA LYS A 359 -11.08 3.56 22.69
C LYS A 359 -10.62 4.02 24.07
N ASN A 360 -10.58 5.29 24.37
CA ASN A 360 -10.27 5.76 25.71
C ASN A 360 -11.57 5.95 26.52
N ASP A 361 -11.94 4.95 27.32
CA ASP A 361 -13.19 4.96 28.11
C ASP A 361 -13.22 6.03 29.22
N ASN A 362 -12.10 6.69 29.48
CA ASN A 362 -11.98 7.74 30.52
C ASN A 362 -12.25 9.15 29.98
N GLN A 363 -12.49 9.31 28.68
CA GLN A 363 -12.79 10.62 28.09
C GLN A 363 -14.30 10.92 28.11
N ARG A 364 -14.65 12.22 28.19
CA ARG A 364 -16.04 12.68 28.05
C ARG A 364 -16.67 12.26 26.71
N ILE A 365 -15.84 12.14 25.69
CA ILE A 365 -16.22 11.72 24.33
C ILE A 365 -15.44 10.46 24.02
N ASN A 366 -16.16 9.40 23.72
CA ASN A 366 -15.56 8.14 23.31
C ASN A 366 -15.78 7.94 21.81
N VAL A 367 -14.70 7.69 21.05
CA VAL A 367 -14.72 7.47 19.62
C VAL A 367 -14.30 6.03 19.33
N VAL A 368 -15.15 5.28 18.65
CA VAL A 368 -14.87 3.90 18.28
C VAL A 368 -15.01 3.74 16.77
N LEU A 369 -13.91 3.39 16.10
CA LEU A 369 -13.93 3.00 14.69
C LEU A 369 -14.44 1.56 14.58
N ARG A 370 -15.53 1.39 13.83
CA ARG A 370 -16.06 0.09 13.43
C ARG A 370 -15.81 -0.09 11.94
N ARG A 371 -14.93 -1.00 11.60
CA ARG A 371 -14.79 -1.40 10.21
C ARG A 371 -15.93 -2.35 9.89
N GLY A 372 -16.70 -2.03 8.85
CA GLY A 372 -17.74 -2.90 8.35
C GLY A 372 -17.08 -4.13 7.78
N GLY A 373 -16.83 -5.07 8.61
CA GLY A 373 -16.49 -6.42 8.25
C GLY A 373 -17.61 -7.26 8.81
N VAL A 374 -17.97 -8.25 8.07
CA VAL A 374 -18.73 -9.34 8.60
C VAL A 374 -20.15 -8.96 9.01
N ALA A 375 -20.94 -8.73 7.98
CA ALA A 375 -22.33 -9.12 7.96
C ALA A 375 -23.09 -9.01 9.31
N ARG A 376 -22.89 -7.93 10.07
CA ARG A 376 -23.86 -7.61 11.11
C ARG A 376 -25.16 -7.08 10.52
N PHE A 377 -25.07 -6.54 9.28
CA PHE A 377 -26.21 -6.03 8.55
C PHE A 377 -26.07 -6.40 7.05
N ASP A 378 -26.13 -7.68 6.75
CA ASP A 378 -26.60 -8.11 5.44
C ASP A 378 -28.09 -7.72 5.35
N GLN A 379 -28.54 -7.26 4.21
CA GLN A 379 -29.93 -6.86 3.99
C GLN A 379 -30.92 -7.96 4.41
N ARG A 380 -30.56 -9.23 4.19
CA ARG A 380 -31.30 -10.40 4.68
C ARG A 380 -31.35 -10.45 6.21
N ASN A 381 -30.22 -10.27 6.88
CA ASN A 381 -30.15 -10.30 8.34
C ASN A 381 -30.85 -9.11 8.97
N ALA A 382 -30.80 -7.93 8.34
CA ALA A 382 -31.55 -6.75 8.79
C ALA A 382 -33.06 -6.98 8.66
N SER A 383 -33.53 -7.53 7.55
CA SER A 383 -34.94 -7.87 7.34
C SER A 383 -35.40 -8.96 8.31
N GLU A 384 -34.62 -10.01 8.50
CA GLU A 384 -34.95 -11.09 9.46
C GLU A 384 -34.93 -10.58 10.91
N LEU A 385 -33.98 -9.71 11.27
CA LEU A 385 -33.93 -9.09 12.60
C LEU A 385 -35.12 -8.17 12.84
N LEU A 386 -35.50 -7.38 11.84
CA LEU A 386 -36.68 -6.50 11.92
C LEU A 386 -37.98 -7.31 12.04
N GLN A 387 -38.11 -8.41 11.29
CA GLN A 387 -39.24 -9.33 11.43
C GLN A 387 -39.26 -9.98 12.80
N TYR A 388 -38.12 -10.46 13.29
CA TYR A 388 -38.02 -11.04 14.64
C TYR A 388 -38.36 -10.02 15.71
N LEU A 389 -37.88 -8.78 15.58
CA LEU A 389 -38.25 -7.69 16.51
C LEU A 389 -39.74 -7.39 16.47
N LEU A 390 -40.36 -7.37 15.28
CA LEU A 390 -41.83 -7.18 15.16
C LEU A 390 -42.61 -8.32 15.81
N GLU A 391 -42.17 -9.58 15.64
CA GLU A 391 -42.79 -10.73 16.28
C GLU A 391 -42.64 -10.65 17.80
N LEU A 392 -41.44 -10.36 18.28
CA LEU A 392 -41.14 -10.22 19.71
C LEU A 392 -41.96 -9.10 20.34
N ILE A 393 -42.10 -7.94 19.68
CA ILE A 393 -42.92 -6.84 20.15
C ILE A 393 -44.42 -7.23 20.16
N LYS A 394 -44.88 -8.06 19.22
CA LYS A 394 -46.26 -8.56 19.21
C LYS A 394 -46.52 -9.50 20.39
N ASP A 395 -45.59 -10.44 20.64
CA ASP A 395 -45.72 -11.41 21.72
C ASP A 395 -45.61 -10.74 23.10
N GLU A 396 -44.65 -9.85 23.28
CA GLU A 396 -44.48 -9.10 24.51
C GLU A 396 -45.56 -8.04 24.74
N SER A 397 -46.20 -7.51 23.69
CA SER A 397 -47.30 -6.56 23.83
C SER A 397 -48.51 -7.18 24.52
N ALA A 398 -48.70 -8.50 24.35
CA ALA A 398 -49.71 -9.26 25.09
C ALA A 398 -49.40 -9.34 26.59
N ALA A 399 -48.15 -9.54 26.95
CA ALA A 399 -47.69 -9.56 28.34
C ALA A 399 -47.76 -8.17 29.00
N PHE A 400 -47.32 -7.13 28.27
CA PHE A 400 -47.39 -5.75 28.77
C PHE A 400 -48.81 -5.18 28.82
N SER A 401 -49.72 -5.68 28.01
CA SER A 401 -51.14 -5.28 28.08
C SER A 401 -51.81 -5.71 29.41
N SER A 402 -51.28 -6.76 30.04
CA SER A 402 -51.75 -7.23 31.37
C SER A 402 -51.27 -6.40 32.55
N ILE A 403 -50.23 -5.61 32.37
CA ILE A 403 -49.57 -4.80 33.43
C ILE A 403 -50.23 -3.40 33.58
N GLY A 404 -51.12 -3.01 32.65
CA GLY A 404 -52.04 -1.90 32.77
C GLY A 404 -51.45 -0.50 32.81
N GLY A 405 -51.39 0.15 31.68
CA GLY A 405 -51.17 1.58 31.55
C GLY A 405 -51.30 2.03 30.12
N ASP A 406 -52.13 3.06 29.85
CA ASP A 406 -52.29 3.59 28.50
C ASP A 406 -51.02 4.13 27.88
N MET A 407 -50.09 4.63 28.70
CA MET A 407 -48.75 5.09 28.27
C MET A 407 -47.88 3.95 27.70
N THR A 408 -47.94 2.75 28.23
CA THR A 408 -47.16 1.59 27.71
C THR A 408 -47.70 1.13 26.38
N ARG A 409 -49.00 1.21 26.14
CA ARG A 409 -49.62 0.88 24.85
C ARG A 409 -49.27 1.88 23.75
N GLU A 410 -49.23 3.17 24.05
CA GLU A 410 -48.82 4.20 23.09
C GLU A 410 -47.35 4.06 22.72
N THR A 411 -46.48 3.80 23.71
CA THR A 411 -45.04 3.60 23.49
C THR A 411 -44.78 2.36 22.61
N LEU A 412 -45.44 1.24 22.89
CA LEU A 412 -45.34 0.01 22.07
C LEU A 412 -45.85 0.22 20.65
N ARG A 413 -46.98 0.96 20.45
CA ARG A 413 -47.43 1.31 19.12
C ARG A 413 -46.45 2.17 18.34
N SER A 414 -45.83 3.14 19.00
CA SER A 414 -44.80 3.99 18.40
C SER A 414 -43.57 3.16 17.98
N ILE A 415 -43.14 2.22 18.80
CA ILE A 415 -42.02 1.30 18.47
C ILE A 415 -42.41 0.42 17.27
N GLN A 416 -43.61 -0.16 17.25
CA GLN A 416 -44.10 -0.97 16.12
C GLN A 416 -44.12 -0.17 14.82
N GLN A 417 -44.62 1.07 14.85
CA GLN A 417 -44.62 1.95 13.68
C GLN A 417 -43.22 2.27 13.18
N ASN A 418 -42.31 2.57 14.09
CA ASN A 418 -40.90 2.88 13.75
C ASN A 418 -40.19 1.65 13.15
N VAL A 419 -40.39 0.46 13.71
CA VAL A 419 -39.80 -0.78 13.18
C VAL A 419 -40.40 -1.13 11.82
N ALA A 420 -41.71 -0.95 11.61
CA ALA A 420 -42.33 -1.16 10.32
C ALA A 420 -41.83 -0.16 9.24
N ALA A 421 -41.65 1.11 9.62
CA ALA A 421 -41.04 2.11 8.75
C ALA A 421 -39.58 1.75 8.37
N LEU A 422 -38.81 1.25 9.32
CA LEU A 422 -37.44 0.75 9.06
C LEU A 422 -37.45 -0.46 8.11
N GLU A 423 -38.42 -1.38 8.26
CA GLU A 423 -38.58 -2.53 7.36
C GLU A 423 -38.88 -2.08 5.94
N GLN A 424 -39.78 -1.10 5.78
CA GLN A 424 -40.13 -0.53 4.47
C GLN A 424 -38.93 0.17 3.83
N LEU A 425 -38.20 1.01 4.57
CA LEU A 425 -36.97 1.65 4.11
C LEU A 425 -35.86 0.63 3.74
N SER A 426 -35.79 -0.47 4.48
CA SER A 426 -34.85 -1.57 4.19
C SER A 426 -35.17 -2.30 2.88
N LYS A 427 -36.44 -2.39 2.50
CA LYS A 427 -36.90 -2.99 1.23
C LYS A 427 -36.74 -2.04 0.02
N GLU A 428 -36.90 -0.74 0.23
CA GLU A 428 -36.80 0.27 -0.84
C GLU A 428 -35.36 0.60 -1.24
N LYS A 429 -34.43 0.53 -0.29
CA LYS A 429 -33.01 0.76 -0.57
C LYS A 429 -32.31 -0.55 -0.83
N ASN A 430 -31.93 -0.79 -2.06
CA ASN A 430 -30.95 -1.82 -2.39
C ASN A 430 -29.64 -1.46 -1.68
N PHE A 431 -29.44 -1.99 -0.48
CA PHE A 431 -28.16 -1.88 0.21
C PHE A 431 -27.14 -2.68 -0.61
N VAL A 432 -26.39 -1.97 -1.43
CA VAL A 432 -25.17 -2.52 -2.01
C VAL A 432 -24.32 -2.98 -0.83
N GLN A 433 -23.79 -4.18 -0.92
CA GLN A 433 -22.89 -4.81 0.06
C GLN A 433 -21.57 -4.02 0.22
N ALA A 434 -21.65 -2.76 0.59
CA ALA A 434 -20.48 -2.00 0.95
C ALA A 434 -20.33 -2.10 2.47
N SER A 435 -19.35 -2.87 2.89
CA SER A 435 -18.89 -2.89 4.28
C SER A 435 -18.17 -1.57 4.60
N ASN A 436 -18.89 -0.46 4.50
CA ASN A 436 -18.32 0.84 4.77
C ASN A 436 -18.00 0.96 6.26
N PRO A 437 -16.81 1.43 6.62
CA PRO A 437 -16.49 1.69 8.00
C PRO A 437 -17.34 2.85 8.53
N TYR A 438 -17.58 2.83 9.83
CA TYR A 438 -18.31 3.90 10.50
C TYR A 438 -17.68 4.21 11.86
N LEU A 439 -17.80 5.45 12.26
CA LEU A 439 -17.39 5.93 13.56
C LEU A 439 -18.61 5.98 14.49
N VAL A 440 -18.46 5.41 15.65
CA VAL A 440 -19.40 5.55 16.75
C VAL A 440 -18.82 6.57 17.72
N ILE A 441 -19.47 7.72 17.82
CA ILE A 441 -19.05 8.80 18.72
C ILE A 441 -20.11 8.89 19.81
N SER A 442 -19.69 8.74 21.07
CA SER A 442 -20.58 8.82 22.22
C SER A 442 -20.11 9.90 23.19
N SER A 443 -21.05 10.70 23.69
CA SER A 443 -20.82 11.71 24.72
C SER A 443 -21.56 11.35 25.98
N ALA A 444 -20.88 11.42 27.13
CA ALA A 444 -21.50 11.13 28.43
C ALA A 444 -22.63 12.11 28.77
N ASN A 445 -22.49 13.37 28.42
CA ASN A 445 -23.40 14.44 28.78
C ASN A 445 -24.49 14.75 27.77
N GLY A 446 -24.35 14.26 26.51
CA GLY A 446 -25.30 14.55 25.43
C GLY A 446 -25.20 15.97 24.87
N ASP A 447 -24.05 16.64 25.10
CA ASP A 447 -23.80 17.97 24.58
C ASP A 447 -23.73 17.99 23.05
N THR A 448 -24.16 19.09 22.43
CA THR A 448 -23.96 19.28 20.99
C THR A 448 -22.50 19.57 20.73
N LEU A 449 -21.83 18.66 20.00
CA LEU A 449 -20.42 18.74 19.66
C LEU A 449 -20.27 18.73 18.15
N SER A 450 -19.35 19.54 17.62
CA SER A 450 -18.90 19.37 16.25
C SER A 450 -17.59 18.60 16.24
N CYS A 451 -17.48 17.65 15.34
CA CYS A 451 -16.26 16.86 15.18
C CYS A 451 -15.69 17.10 13.78
N ASP A 452 -14.38 17.38 13.72
CA ASP A 452 -13.58 17.36 12.50
C ASP A 452 -12.91 15.98 12.39
N ILE A 453 -13.30 15.22 11.37
CA ILE A 453 -12.85 13.85 11.15
C ILE A 453 -11.99 13.83 9.89
N SER A 454 -10.71 13.45 10.03
CA SER A 454 -9.78 13.27 8.92
C SER A 454 -9.46 11.79 8.75
N TYR A 455 -9.51 11.30 7.52
CA TYR A 455 -9.25 9.90 7.21
C TYR A 455 -8.61 9.74 5.82
N TRP A 456 -7.98 8.60 5.63
CA TRP A 456 -7.27 8.25 4.41
C TRP A 456 -8.03 7.23 3.59
N LEU A 457 -8.13 7.49 2.30
CA LEU A 457 -8.73 6.61 1.29
C LEU A 457 -7.65 6.13 0.32
N THR A 458 -7.90 5.00 -0.34
CA THR A 458 -7.04 4.46 -1.40
C THR A 458 -7.87 3.85 -2.52
N THR A 459 -7.37 3.91 -3.75
CA THR A 459 -7.93 3.19 -4.89
C THR A 459 -7.43 1.74 -4.98
N GLY A 460 -6.48 1.35 -4.11
CA GLY A 460 -5.96 -0.02 -4.04
C GLY A 460 -5.32 -0.48 -5.36
N GLU A 461 -5.84 -1.57 -5.92
CA GLU A 461 -5.33 -2.17 -7.16
C GLU A 461 -5.42 -1.24 -8.38
N GLU A 462 -6.40 -0.35 -8.43
CA GLU A 462 -6.56 0.60 -9.55
C GLU A 462 -5.41 1.61 -9.64
N GLY A 463 -4.70 1.84 -8.52
CA GLY A 463 -3.51 2.66 -8.46
C GLY A 463 -2.26 2.03 -9.08
N ASN A 464 -2.28 0.75 -9.47
CA ASN A 464 -1.14 0.07 -10.13
C ASN A 464 -0.97 0.54 -11.59
N ASP A 465 0.15 0.19 -12.20
CA ASP A 465 0.43 0.32 -13.64
C ASP A 465 0.37 1.74 -14.21
N ILE A 466 0.60 2.75 -13.41
CA ILE A 466 0.85 4.10 -13.90
C ILE A 466 2.30 4.13 -14.38
N LYS A 467 2.49 4.46 -15.65
CA LYS A 467 3.78 4.33 -16.33
C LYS A 467 4.81 5.35 -15.86
N PRO A 468 6.11 5.01 -15.91
CA PRO A 468 7.19 5.97 -15.73
C PRO A 468 7.06 7.11 -16.76
N GLY A 469 7.44 8.33 -16.38
CA GLY A 469 7.32 9.52 -17.23
C GLY A 469 5.93 10.17 -17.20
N THR A 470 4.95 9.61 -16.46
CA THR A 470 3.65 10.26 -16.29
C THR A 470 3.81 11.53 -15.45
N ASN A 471 3.30 12.64 -15.98
CA ASN A 471 3.23 13.89 -15.24
C ASN A 471 2.12 13.82 -14.19
N LEU A 472 2.42 14.24 -12.98
CA LEU A 472 1.48 14.33 -11.89
C LEU A 472 1.11 15.80 -11.68
N GLU A 473 -0.17 16.11 -11.55
CA GLU A 473 -0.67 17.40 -11.15
C GLU A 473 -0.61 17.54 -9.63
N ILE A 474 -0.20 18.68 -9.12
CA ILE A 474 -0.21 18.97 -7.69
C ILE A 474 -1.61 19.46 -7.34
N ASP A 475 -2.35 18.63 -6.57
CA ASP A 475 -3.74 18.90 -6.20
C ASP A 475 -3.83 19.76 -4.93
N ASN A 476 -3.06 19.41 -3.90
CA ASN A 476 -3.03 20.14 -2.64
C ASN A 476 -1.60 20.18 -2.10
N SER A 477 -1.00 21.36 -2.10
CA SER A 477 0.28 21.62 -1.46
C SER A 477 0.41 23.10 -1.11
N LYS A 478 1.02 23.38 0.02
CA LYS A 478 1.28 24.75 0.46
C LYS A 478 2.55 25.33 -0.15
N SER A 479 3.50 24.47 -0.53
CA SER A 479 4.87 24.85 -0.88
C SER A 479 5.30 24.47 -2.30
N LEU A 480 4.44 23.76 -3.07
CA LEU A 480 4.80 23.21 -4.38
C LEU A 480 3.93 23.75 -5.54
N SER A 481 3.33 24.93 -5.40
CA SER A 481 2.23 25.41 -6.26
C SER A 481 2.51 25.42 -7.76
N PHE A 482 3.74 25.58 -8.21
CA PHE A 482 4.10 25.65 -9.64
C PHE A 482 5.16 24.61 -10.05
N SER A 483 5.41 23.64 -9.19
CA SER A 483 6.43 22.62 -9.41
C SER A 483 5.94 21.57 -10.43
N LYS A 484 6.88 20.98 -11.16
CA LYS A 484 6.60 19.83 -12.03
C LYS A 484 6.89 18.55 -11.27
N ALA A 485 5.98 17.60 -11.32
CA ALA A 485 6.15 16.30 -10.72
C ALA A 485 6.05 15.20 -11.78
N VAL A 486 7.03 14.30 -11.81
CA VAL A 486 7.10 13.21 -12.79
C VAL A 486 7.33 11.88 -12.08
N MET A 487 6.57 10.87 -12.44
CA MET A 487 6.71 9.52 -11.92
C MET A 487 7.95 8.85 -12.51
N LEU A 488 8.87 8.38 -11.66
CA LEU A 488 10.13 7.77 -12.10
C LEU A 488 10.00 6.26 -12.34
N LYS A 489 9.15 5.59 -11.57
CA LYS A 489 8.91 4.15 -11.66
C LYS A 489 7.42 3.88 -11.88
N SER A 490 7.10 2.73 -12.45
CA SER A 490 5.71 2.27 -12.49
C SER A 490 5.15 2.14 -11.08
N SER A 491 3.88 2.50 -10.90
CA SER A 491 3.19 2.24 -9.62
C SER A 491 2.82 0.77 -9.50
N PHE A 492 2.97 0.19 -8.30
CA PHE A 492 2.74 -1.22 -8.02
C PHE A 492 2.40 -1.45 -6.54
N GLY A 493 2.11 -2.69 -6.18
CA GLY A 493 1.87 -3.09 -4.79
C GLY A 493 0.43 -2.90 -4.32
N GLY A 494 -0.41 -2.23 -5.10
CA GLY A 494 -1.84 -2.09 -4.80
C GLY A 494 -2.58 -3.41 -4.89
N ARG A 495 -3.44 -3.68 -3.91
CA ARG A 495 -4.29 -4.88 -3.88
C ARG A 495 -5.65 -4.59 -3.27
N LYS A 496 -6.65 -5.34 -3.69
CA LYS A 496 -7.97 -5.36 -3.04
C LYS A 496 -7.91 -6.09 -1.71
N SER A 497 -8.95 -5.91 -0.89
CA SER A 497 -9.12 -6.71 0.32
C SER A 497 -9.15 -8.20 -0.02
N LEU A 498 -8.52 -9.01 0.83
CA LEU A 498 -8.49 -10.46 0.65
C LEU A 498 -9.89 -11.07 0.78
N SER A 499 -10.17 -12.12 0.02
CA SER A 499 -11.38 -12.92 0.20
C SER A 499 -11.35 -13.62 1.58
N VAL A 500 -12.50 -14.05 2.09
CA VAL A 500 -12.58 -14.75 3.39
C VAL A 500 -11.69 -15.99 3.42
N GLN A 501 -11.63 -16.72 2.32
CA GLN A 501 -10.79 -17.91 2.21
C GLN A 501 -9.30 -17.58 2.24
N ASP A 502 -8.90 -16.52 1.52
CA ASP A 502 -7.52 -16.05 1.53
C ASP A 502 -7.13 -15.49 2.91
N LYS A 503 -8.04 -14.80 3.59
CA LYS A 503 -7.85 -14.36 4.97
C LYS A 503 -7.54 -15.55 5.90
N ILE A 504 -8.32 -16.61 5.82
CA ILE A 504 -8.11 -17.82 6.65
C ILE A 504 -6.74 -18.45 6.37
N LEU A 505 -6.34 -18.54 5.11
CA LEU A 505 -5.01 -19.07 4.73
C LEU A 505 -3.88 -18.18 5.25
N GLU A 506 -4.05 -16.88 5.13
CA GLU A 506 -3.10 -15.87 5.62
C GLU A 506 -2.90 -15.97 7.13
N TYR A 507 -3.99 -16.04 7.88
CA TYR A 507 -3.96 -16.18 9.32
C TYR A 507 -3.36 -17.51 9.77
N ARG A 508 -3.71 -18.61 9.09
CA ARG A 508 -3.10 -19.91 9.36
C ARG A 508 -1.58 -19.88 9.18
N SER A 509 -1.11 -19.27 8.10
CA SER A 509 0.31 -19.09 7.84
C SER A 509 0.98 -18.24 8.93
N SER A 510 0.37 -17.11 9.30
CA SER A 510 0.88 -16.22 10.35
C SER A 510 0.93 -16.90 11.73
N MET A 511 -0.08 -17.69 12.08
CA MET A 511 -0.08 -18.45 13.35
C MET A 511 1.02 -19.51 13.39
N LEU A 512 1.25 -20.21 12.29
CA LEU A 512 2.26 -21.27 12.22
C LEU A 512 3.69 -20.70 12.28
N SER A 513 3.94 -19.60 11.58
CA SER A 513 5.28 -18.99 11.50
C SER A 513 5.53 -17.97 12.62
N ARG A 514 4.50 -17.44 13.29
CA ARG A 514 4.58 -16.29 14.21
C ARG A 514 5.33 -15.10 13.59
N GLY A 515 5.20 -14.91 12.26
CA GLY A 515 5.91 -13.89 11.50
C GLY A 515 7.43 -14.13 11.35
N ARG A 516 7.95 -15.29 11.76
CA ARG A 516 9.38 -15.63 11.62
C ARG A 516 9.56 -16.74 10.59
N ILE A 517 10.54 -16.56 9.73
CA ILE A 517 10.91 -17.53 8.70
C ILE A 517 12.17 -18.25 9.18
N VAL A 518 12.05 -19.54 9.51
CA VAL A 518 13.12 -20.36 10.08
C VAL A 518 13.45 -21.57 9.20
N THR A 519 12.44 -22.19 8.62
CA THR A 519 12.59 -23.44 7.86
C THR A 519 12.45 -23.21 6.35
N ALA A 520 12.98 -24.17 5.56
CA ALA A 520 12.75 -24.17 4.12
C ALA A 520 11.25 -24.27 3.75
N ALA A 521 10.45 -24.90 4.60
CA ALA A 521 9.00 -24.95 4.43
C ALA A 521 8.36 -23.55 4.62
N ASP A 522 8.85 -22.78 5.59
CA ASP A 522 8.37 -21.42 5.83
C ASP A 522 8.69 -20.51 4.64
N ILE A 523 9.91 -20.62 4.08
CA ILE A 523 10.31 -19.87 2.88
C ILE A 523 9.40 -20.21 1.69
N LYS A 524 9.09 -21.51 1.48
CA LYS A 524 8.16 -21.94 0.41
C LYS A 524 6.75 -21.42 0.63
N ASN A 525 6.23 -21.53 1.83
CA ASN A 525 4.90 -21.03 2.18
C ASN A 525 4.80 -19.53 2.00
N PHE A 526 5.81 -18.81 2.46
CA PHE A 526 5.90 -17.37 2.29
C PHE A 526 6.02 -16.98 0.81
N GLY A 527 6.84 -17.67 0.02
CA GLY A 527 6.95 -17.44 -1.41
C GLY A 527 5.65 -17.72 -2.17
N ASN A 528 4.98 -18.82 -1.89
CA ASN A 528 3.67 -19.12 -2.49
C ASN A 528 2.62 -18.05 -2.15
N LYS A 529 2.68 -17.51 -0.93
CA LYS A 529 1.82 -16.41 -0.49
C LYS A 529 2.15 -15.11 -1.21
N HIS A 530 3.44 -14.77 -1.33
CA HIS A 530 3.91 -13.51 -1.92
C HIS A 530 3.67 -13.46 -3.43
N PHE A 531 4.03 -14.53 -4.14
CA PHE A 531 3.90 -14.63 -5.58
C PHE A 531 2.54 -15.13 -6.06
N LYS A 532 1.74 -15.77 -5.20
CA LYS A 532 0.42 -16.34 -5.51
C LYS A 532 0.40 -17.18 -6.82
N GLN A 533 -0.46 -16.80 -7.77
CA GLN A 533 -0.64 -17.49 -9.06
C GLN A 533 0.44 -17.14 -10.09
N THR A 534 1.35 -16.22 -9.79
CA THR A 534 2.38 -15.77 -10.73
C THR A 534 3.52 -16.75 -10.90
N ILE A 535 3.62 -17.74 -10.01
CA ILE A 535 4.63 -18.79 -10.04
C ILE A 535 4.00 -20.17 -10.11
N SER A 536 4.71 -21.12 -10.73
CA SER A 536 4.34 -22.53 -10.79
C SER A 536 5.02 -23.37 -9.71
N GLY A 537 6.14 -22.92 -9.13
CA GLY A 537 6.85 -23.64 -8.09
C GLY A 537 8.04 -22.92 -7.51
N ILE A 538 8.41 -23.32 -6.28
CA ILE A 538 9.59 -22.84 -5.56
C ILE A 538 10.44 -24.03 -5.12
N GLU A 539 11.72 -24.02 -5.49
CA GLU A 539 12.73 -24.96 -5.02
C GLU A 539 13.81 -24.22 -4.21
N ILE A 540 14.22 -24.81 -3.09
CA ILE A 540 15.27 -24.23 -2.22
C ILE A 540 16.45 -25.15 -2.20
N LYS A 541 17.64 -24.62 -2.50
CA LYS A 541 18.91 -25.37 -2.50
C LYS A 541 19.99 -24.58 -1.76
N LYS A 542 20.96 -25.29 -1.24
CA LYS A 542 22.18 -24.66 -0.72
C LYS A 542 23.06 -24.30 -1.90
N GLY A 543 23.53 -23.06 -1.92
CA GLY A 543 24.41 -22.55 -2.96
C GLY A 543 25.68 -21.91 -2.38
N THR A 544 26.50 -21.42 -3.29
CA THR A 544 27.68 -20.63 -2.97
C THR A 544 27.74 -19.45 -3.93
N LYS A 545 28.10 -18.28 -3.42
CA LYS A 545 28.28 -17.06 -4.19
C LYS A 545 29.71 -16.56 -4.00
N LYS A 546 30.33 -16.11 -5.09
CA LYS A 546 31.59 -15.40 -5.01
C LYS A 546 31.30 -14.01 -4.43
N GLU A 547 32.02 -13.64 -3.39
CA GLU A 547 31.89 -12.30 -2.82
C GLU A 547 32.41 -11.23 -3.79
N VAL A 548 31.80 -10.06 -3.71
CA VAL A 548 32.22 -8.89 -4.51
C VAL A 548 33.57 -8.38 -4.06
N SER A 549 33.88 -8.53 -2.76
CA SER A 549 35.17 -8.15 -2.19
C SER A 549 36.29 -9.09 -2.64
N ASN A 550 37.44 -8.54 -3.05
CA ASN A 550 38.64 -9.32 -3.41
C ASN A 550 39.19 -10.19 -2.27
N LYS A 551 38.84 -9.89 -1.02
CA LYS A 551 39.27 -10.60 0.18
C LYS A 551 38.27 -11.67 0.65
N GLY A 552 37.05 -11.69 0.11
CA GLY A 552 35.92 -12.42 0.68
C GLY A 552 35.81 -13.89 0.26
N GLY A 553 36.34 -14.30 -0.88
CA GLY A 553 36.25 -15.68 -1.35
C GLY A 553 34.81 -16.12 -1.76
N PHE A 554 34.33 -17.23 -1.17
CA PHE A 554 33.01 -17.78 -1.43
C PHE A 554 32.16 -17.82 -0.17
N THR A 555 30.98 -17.24 -0.22
CA THR A 555 29.98 -17.29 0.85
C THR A 555 28.91 -18.31 0.55
N ARG A 556 28.49 -19.06 1.57
CA ARG A 556 27.35 -19.98 1.45
C ARG A 556 26.06 -19.19 1.33
N THR A 557 25.19 -19.61 0.43
CA THR A 557 23.89 -18.95 0.16
C THR A 557 22.74 -19.95 0.28
N ILE A 558 21.55 -19.42 0.48
CA ILE A 558 20.30 -20.15 0.28
C ILE A 558 19.75 -19.70 -1.07
N ASP A 559 19.85 -20.61 -2.06
CA ASP A 559 19.39 -20.34 -3.41
C ASP A 559 17.92 -20.73 -3.55
N ILE A 560 17.08 -19.77 -3.93
CA ILE A 560 15.64 -19.93 -4.12
C ILE A 560 15.38 -19.87 -5.61
N TYR A 561 15.02 -21.01 -6.18
CA TYR A 561 14.64 -21.13 -7.59
C TYR A 561 13.16 -20.92 -7.74
N ILE A 562 12.76 -19.94 -8.54
CA ILE A 562 11.37 -19.62 -8.84
C ILE A 562 11.10 -19.89 -10.31
N THR A 563 10.02 -20.64 -10.57
CA THR A 563 9.54 -20.88 -11.93
C THR A 563 8.32 -19.99 -12.16
N ARG A 564 8.45 -19.03 -13.11
CA ARG A 564 7.36 -18.10 -13.46
C ARG A 564 6.24 -18.84 -14.18
N ASN A 565 5.00 -18.54 -13.83
CA ASN A 565 3.82 -19.05 -14.53
C ASN A 565 3.50 -18.12 -15.71
N GLN A 566 3.78 -18.58 -16.94
CA GLN A 566 3.52 -17.82 -18.16
C GLN A 566 2.03 -17.67 -18.50
N SER A 567 1.16 -18.48 -17.86
CA SER A 567 -0.29 -18.47 -18.07
C SER A 567 -1.04 -17.55 -17.10
N SER A 568 -0.34 -16.77 -16.28
CA SER A 568 -0.98 -15.82 -15.35
C SER A 568 -1.74 -14.73 -16.12
N GLN A 569 -3.00 -14.54 -15.79
CA GLN A 569 -3.82 -13.44 -16.30
C GLN A 569 -4.13 -12.48 -15.14
N PRO A 570 -3.86 -11.17 -15.27
CA PRO A 570 -3.17 -10.50 -16.37
C PRO A 570 -1.67 -10.81 -16.42
N PRO A 571 -1.02 -10.66 -17.61
CA PRO A 571 0.41 -10.88 -17.73
C PRO A 571 1.16 -9.78 -16.98
N LEU A 572 2.03 -10.19 -16.03
CA LEU A 572 2.89 -9.28 -15.28
C LEU A 572 3.96 -8.67 -16.20
N SER A 573 4.15 -7.37 -16.08
CA SER A 573 5.27 -6.69 -16.70
C SER A 573 6.60 -7.14 -16.08
N GLU A 574 7.71 -6.98 -16.80
CA GLU A 574 9.03 -7.35 -16.28
C GLU A 574 9.42 -6.51 -15.06
N THR A 575 9.01 -5.25 -15.02
CA THR A 575 9.23 -4.34 -13.89
C THR A 575 8.48 -4.78 -12.63
N GLU A 576 7.23 -5.23 -12.78
CA GLU A 576 6.44 -5.77 -11.67
C GLU A 576 7.02 -7.09 -11.16
N TRP A 577 7.46 -7.96 -12.07
CA TRP A 577 8.11 -9.21 -11.70
C TRP A 577 9.39 -8.95 -10.90
N GLN A 578 10.24 -8.04 -11.36
CA GLN A 578 11.47 -7.68 -10.65
C GLN A 578 11.18 -7.08 -9.27
N TYR A 579 10.14 -6.25 -9.18
CA TYR A 579 9.68 -5.72 -7.89
C TYR A 579 9.22 -6.82 -6.93
N LEU A 580 8.41 -7.77 -7.39
CA LEU A 580 7.98 -8.90 -6.57
C LEU A 580 9.17 -9.72 -6.07
N CYS A 581 10.19 -9.90 -6.90
CA CYS A 581 11.42 -10.57 -6.54
C CYS A 581 12.22 -9.79 -5.47
N ASP A 582 12.41 -8.49 -5.67
CA ASP A 582 13.17 -7.63 -4.74
C ASP A 582 12.44 -7.48 -3.39
N SER A 583 11.12 -7.27 -3.41
CA SER A 583 10.31 -7.20 -2.20
C SER A 583 10.28 -8.52 -1.43
N PHE A 584 10.25 -9.65 -2.13
CA PHE A 584 10.33 -10.97 -1.51
C PHE A 584 11.66 -11.17 -0.75
N LEU A 585 12.78 -10.82 -1.37
CA LEU A 585 14.09 -10.90 -0.73
C LEU A 585 14.17 -10.01 0.51
N LEU A 586 13.71 -8.77 0.41
CA LEU A 586 13.69 -7.84 1.53
C LEU A 586 12.87 -8.37 2.72
N TYR A 587 11.70 -8.94 2.43
CA TYR A 587 10.86 -9.57 3.46
C TYR A 587 11.52 -10.80 4.09
N LEU A 588 12.21 -11.63 3.30
CA LEU A 588 12.96 -12.77 3.81
C LEU A 588 14.07 -12.31 4.75
N GLU A 589 14.84 -11.30 4.38
CA GLU A 589 15.92 -10.74 5.18
C GLU A 589 15.40 -10.16 6.50
N LYS A 590 14.28 -9.45 6.47
CA LYS A 590 13.66 -8.81 7.64
C LYS A 590 13.06 -9.83 8.63
N ASN A 591 12.46 -10.91 8.13
CA ASN A 591 11.70 -11.86 8.94
C ASN A 591 12.45 -13.18 9.26
N SER A 592 13.69 -13.33 8.79
CA SER A 592 14.53 -14.49 9.06
C SER A 592 15.72 -14.15 9.93
N ALA A 593 16.41 -15.18 10.45
CA ALA A 593 17.64 -15.01 11.21
C ALA A 593 18.84 -14.58 10.33
N ASN A 594 18.67 -14.57 9.01
CA ASN A 594 19.64 -14.13 7.98
C ASN A 594 21.07 -14.66 8.19
N ILE A 595 21.18 -15.95 8.58
CA ILE A 595 22.49 -16.60 8.84
C ILE A 595 23.26 -16.76 7.52
N TYR A 596 22.56 -17.03 6.44
CA TYR A 596 23.10 -17.11 5.07
C TYR A 596 22.31 -16.18 4.17
N PRO A 597 23.00 -15.42 3.28
CA PRO A 597 22.31 -14.54 2.35
C PRO A 597 21.43 -15.35 1.38
N TYR A 598 20.28 -14.80 1.08
CA TYR A 598 19.33 -15.37 0.13
C TYR A 598 19.70 -14.93 -1.28
N ARG A 599 19.54 -15.84 -2.24
CA ARG A 599 19.72 -15.56 -3.65
C ARG A 599 18.53 -16.10 -4.43
N LEU A 600 17.89 -15.23 -5.19
CA LEU A 600 16.76 -15.60 -6.03
C LEU A 600 17.27 -15.92 -7.43
N ILE A 601 16.82 -17.03 -7.99
CA ILE A 601 17.20 -17.50 -9.33
C ILE A 601 15.92 -17.82 -10.10
N ASN A 602 15.69 -17.07 -11.17
CA ASN A 602 14.59 -17.33 -12.10
C ASN A 602 14.94 -18.52 -12.99
N LYS A 603 14.03 -19.49 -13.05
CA LYS A 603 14.10 -20.66 -13.93
C LYS A 603 13.23 -20.48 -15.15
#